data_2274661b01a4a727fb1ced7c211dc591
#
_entry.id   2274661b01a4a727fb1ced7c211dc591
#
_cell.length_a   1.000
_cell.length_b   1.000
_cell.length_c   1.000
_cell.angle_alpha   90.00
_cell.angle_beta   90.00
_cell.angle_gamma   90.00
#
_symmetry.space_group_name_H-M   'P 1'
#
loop_
_entity.id
_entity.type
_entity.pdbx_description
1 polymer ?
#
loop_
_entity_poly.entity_id
_entity_poly.type
_entity_poly.pdbx_seq_one_letter_code
_entity_poly.pdbx_strand_id
1 'polypeptide(L)'
;MKKNESKKPALSYERKNFWKDAPVQEQKAAMAFAEAYKSFLNEAKTVRETIAYTEAMLKKHKFVQVGSKGNKVYSIFRNKTIAMAVIGSEPISKGFNMVAAHIDAPRVDLKQNPLYEDSNSAMACMRTHYYGGIKKYQWVSTPLALHGIIIKKDGKKLDVSIGEREDEPVFIIPDLLPHLARKEQYTKNLADAIDASRMNLIFSGMQAPESDEKEAIKNHALKLLHDKYGITESDFLSAELELVPAIKARDAGFDASMVVGYGQDDRICAYTGLKAMIDNLDSKPKRTMVVYFSDKEEVGSQGNTGAHSVFIKDFIGSVMAHNGEDNSSANLRKAFMNAQIMSADVTAAIDPNYPGVHEKQNAVMFNHGMGISKFTGSGGKYSCNDANAEFNAKVLNMLSEAGVFWQTGELGKVDEGGGGTIAYILANQGAEVIDCGVGLMGMHSLYELCSKADLYSTYKAYKVFLQAK
;
A
#
# COMPACT_ATOMS: atom_id res chain seq x y z
N MET A 1 3.43 -30.69 -41.00
CA MET A 1 2.19 -31.09 -40.30
C MET A 1 1.68 -29.88 -39.52
N LYS A 2 0.65 -29.19 -40.01
CA LYS A 2 -0.03 -28.13 -39.27
C LYS A 2 -0.78 -28.80 -38.11
N LYS A 3 -0.40 -28.46 -36.85
CA LYS A 3 -1.20 -28.86 -35.70
C LYS A 3 -2.58 -28.20 -35.84
N ASN A 4 -3.61 -29.02 -35.97
CA ASN A 4 -5.00 -28.56 -35.81
C ASN A 4 -5.14 -28.01 -34.38
N GLU A 5 -5.12 -26.69 -34.25
CA GLU A 5 -5.64 -26.04 -33.06
C GLU A 5 -7.13 -26.32 -33.02
N SER A 6 -7.53 -27.18 -32.14
CA SER A 6 -8.94 -27.39 -31.81
C SER A 6 -9.46 -26.05 -31.27
N LYS A 7 -10.23 -25.28 -32.06
CA LYS A 7 -10.93 -24.09 -31.57
C LYS A 7 -11.77 -24.52 -30.37
N LYS A 8 -11.40 -24.06 -29.19
CA LYS A 8 -12.22 -24.23 -27.98
C LYS A 8 -13.64 -23.70 -28.29
N PRO A 9 -14.67 -24.31 -27.76
CA PRO A 9 -16.03 -23.83 -27.93
C PRO A 9 -16.11 -22.37 -27.43
N ALA A 10 -16.84 -21.50 -28.14
CA ALA A 10 -17.08 -20.11 -27.74
C ALA A 10 -17.76 -19.96 -26.36
N LEU A 11 -18.19 -21.08 -25.76
CA LEU A 11 -18.84 -21.18 -24.45
C LEU A 11 -17.86 -21.28 -23.27
N SER A 12 -16.57 -21.41 -23.53
CA SER A 12 -15.55 -21.59 -22.49
C SER A 12 -14.91 -20.25 -22.11
N TYR A 13 -14.81 -19.97 -20.80
CA TYR A 13 -13.97 -18.88 -20.28
C TYR A 13 -12.51 -19.33 -20.26
N GLU A 14 -11.62 -18.50 -20.79
CA GLU A 14 -10.18 -18.71 -20.79
C GLU A 14 -9.47 -17.45 -20.33
N ARG A 15 -8.58 -17.60 -19.33
CA ARG A 15 -7.72 -16.49 -18.88
C ARG A 15 -6.65 -16.24 -19.94
N LYS A 16 -6.50 -14.98 -20.37
CA LYS A 16 -5.48 -14.56 -21.34
C LYS A 16 -4.15 -14.32 -20.61
N ASN A 17 -3.05 -14.76 -21.24
CA ASN A 17 -1.71 -14.45 -20.73
C ASN A 17 -1.16 -13.23 -21.43
N PHE A 18 -0.74 -12.21 -20.67
CA PHE A 18 -0.29 -10.92 -21.20
C PHE A 18 0.91 -11.09 -22.15
N TRP A 19 1.96 -11.80 -21.74
CA TRP A 19 3.17 -11.95 -22.57
C TRP A 19 2.95 -12.74 -23.86
N LYS A 20 1.93 -13.58 -23.90
CA LYS A 20 1.53 -14.33 -25.10
C LYS A 20 0.58 -13.54 -26.00
N ASP A 21 -0.39 -12.84 -25.40
CA ASP A 21 -1.57 -12.37 -26.11
C ASP A 21 -1.56 -10.84 -26.34
N ALA A 22 -0.73 -10.08 -25.58
CA ALA A 22 -0.61 -8.64 -25.73
C ALA A 22 0.26 -8.27 -26.94
N PRO A 23 -0.07 -7.16 -27.65
CA PRO A 23 0.82 -6.60 -28.66
C PRO A 23 2.22 -6.28 -28.09
N VAL A 24 3.26 -6.44 -28.91
CA VAL A 24 4.67 -6.16 -28.49
C VAL A 24 4.83 -4.75 -27.95
N GLN A 25 4.09 -3.77 -28.47
CA GLN A 25 4.10 -2.40 -27.99
C GLN A 25 3.61 -2.29 -26.53
N GLU A 26 2.57 -3.03 -26.18
CA GLU A 26 2.08 -3.06 -24.78
C GLU A 26 3.03 -3.79 -23.85
N GLN A 27 3.67 -4.86 -24.32
CA GLN A 27 4.70 -5.55 -23.53
C GLN A 27 5.87 -4.61 -23.20
N LYS A 28 6.33 -3.82 -24.18
CA LYS A 28 7.34 -2.78 -23.95
C LYS A 28 6.87 -1.69 -22.99
N ALA A 29 5.61 -1.27 -23.11
CA ALA A 29 5.03 -0.27 -22.21
C ALA A 29 4.94 -0.77 -20.78
N ALA A 30 4.61 -2.05 -20.55
CA ALA A 30 4.60 -2.66 -19.22
C ALA A 30 6.01 -2.66 -18.59
N MET A 31 7.04 -3.00 -19.35
CA MET A 31 8.42 -2.95 -18.89
C MET A 31 8.83 -1.52 -18.50
N ALA A 32 8.55 -0.53 -19.35
CA ALA A 32 8.87 0.86 -19.08
C ALA A 32 8.07 1.46 -17.90
N PHE A 33 6.80 1.10 -17.74
CA PHE A 33 5.94 1.55 -16.65
C PHE A 33 6.51 1.13 -15.28
N ALA A 34 7.06 -0.06 -15.20
CA ALA A 34 7.62 -0.60 -13.97
C ALA A 34 8.87 0.16 -13.48
N GLU A 35 9.62 0.85 -14.38
CA GLU A 35 10.78 1.65 -13.97
C GLU A 35 10.39 2.83 -13.08
N ALA A 36 9.36 3.58 -13.48
CA ALA A 36 8.84 4.68 -12.66
C ALA A 36 8.18 4.18 -11.38
N TYR A 37 7.56 3.00 -11.41
CA TYR A 37 7.00 2.37 -10.20
C TYR A 37 8.07 1.98 -9.18
N LYS A 38 9.19 1.40 -9.62
CA LYS A 38 10.34 1.11 -8.72
C LYS A 38 10.88 2.37 -8.06
N SER A 39 10.98 3.48 -8.81
CA SER A 39 11.38 4.77 -8.24
C SER A 39 10.41 5.24 -7.16
N PHE A 40 9.11 5.16 -7.42
CA PHE A 40 8.08 5.48 -6.43
C PHE A 40 8.22 4.64 -5.15
N LEU A 41 8.37 3.32 -5.25
CA LEU A 41 8.55 2.43 -4.10
C LEU A 41 9.78 2.80 -3.25
N ASN A 42 10.84 3.29 -3.90
CA ASN A 42 12.08 3.70 -3.22
C ASN A 42 11.94 5.06 -2.52
N GLU A 43 11.12 5.96 -3.06
CA GLU A 43 10.93 7.31 -2.55
C GLU A 43 9.83 7.41 -1.51
N ALA A 44 8.87 6.48 -1.51
CA ALA A 44 7.65 6.55 -0.72
C ALA A 44 7.45 5.27 0.11
N LYS A 45 8.33 5.02 1.08
CA LYS A 45 8.30 3.81 1.92
C LYS A 45 7.30 3.89 3.07
N THR A 46 6.93 5.10 3.48
CA THR A 46 6.00 5.36 4.58
C THR A 46 4.75 6.09 4.10
N VAL A 47 3.70 6.08 4.94
CA VAL A 47 2.45 6.83 4.66
C VAL A 47 2.73 8.29 4.34
N ARG A 48 3.56 8.97 5.16
CA ARG A 48 3.86 10.38 5.00
C ARG A 48 4.64 10.69 3.73
N GLU A 49 5.57 9.82 3.36
CA GLU A 49 6.33 9.95 2.11
C GLU A 49 5.44 9.71 0.89
N THR A 50 4.52 8.75 0.97
CA THR A 50 3.52 8.52 -0.09
C THR A 50 2.62 9.74 -0.29
N ILE A 51 2.18 10.39 0.79
CA ILE A 51 1.41 11.65 0.71
C ILE A 51 2.26 12.76 0.08
N ALA A 52 3.51 12.92 0.51
CA ALA A 52 4.40 13.95 -0.03
C ALA A 52 4.68 13.76 -1.54
N TYR A 53 4.96 12.53 -1.95
CA TYR A 53 5.12 12.15 -3.36
C TYR A 53 3.86 12.46 -4.17
N THR A 54 2.71 12.03 -3.65
CA THR A 54 1.41 12.24 -4.31
C THR A 54 1.13 13.73 -4.46
N GLU A 55 1.30 14.52 -3.40
CA GLU A 55 1.07 15.97 -3.45
C GLU A 55 2.01 16.66 -4.45
N ALA A 56 3.29 16.28 -4.49
CA ALA A 56 4.24 16.82 -5.46
C ALA A 56 3.80 16.54 -6.90
N MET A 57 3.33 15.31 -7.18
CA MET A 57 2.79 14.93 -8.48
C MET A 57 1.53 15.74 -8.83
N LEU A 58 0.60 15.91 -7.89
CA LEU A 58 -0.62 16.70 -8.11
C LEU A 58 -0.30 18.16 -8.41
N LYS A 59 0.60 18.79 -7.66
CA LYS A 59 1.05 20.17 -7.89
C LYS A 59 1.70 20.32 -9.28
N LYS A 60 2.53 19.38 -9.69
CA LYS A 60 3.14 19.34 -11.03
C LYS A 60 2.07 19.33 -12.14
N HIS A 61 0.95 18.66 -11.90
CA HIS A 61 -0.18 18.58 -12.83
C HIS A 61 -1.27 19.64 -12.59
N LYS A 62 -0.96 20.70 -11.79
CA LYS A 62 -1.82 21.87 -11.56
C LYS A 62 -3.12 21.53 -10.83
N PHE A 63 -3.10 20.54 -9.95
CA PHE A 63 -4.16 20.38 -8.95
C PHE A 63 -4.03 21.45 -7.90
N VAL A 64 -5.16 21.89 -7.37
CA VAL A 64 -5.26 22.90 -6.31
C VAL A 64 -6.00 22.35 -5.09
N GLN A 65 -5.80 22.94 -3.93
CA GLN A 65 -6.59 22.59 -2.75
C GLN A 65 -8.08 22.87 -3.00
N VAL A 66 -8.97 21.98 -2.51
CA VAL A 66 -10.42 22.22 -2.53
C VAL A 66 -10.73 23.60 -1.95
N GLY A 67 -11.61 24.36 -2.63
CA GLY A 67 -11.91 25.77 -2.30
C GLY A 67 -11.10 26.77 -3.11
N SER A 68 -10.02 26.38 -3.77
CA SER A 68 -9.26 27.23 -4.70
C SER A 68 -9.78 27.06 -6.12
N LYS A 69 -9.71 28.09 -6.98
CA LYS A 69 -10.24 28.05 -8.34
C LYS A 69 -9.58 26.96 -9.20
N GLY A 70 -10.37 26.03 -9.75
CA GLY A 70 -9.92 24.96 -10.64
C GLY A 70 -10.89 23.78 -10.64
N ASN A 71 -10.75 22.87 -11.63
CA ASN A 71 -11.55 21.64 -11.72
C ASN A 71 -10.75 20.37 -11.36
N LYS A 72 -9.47 20.55 -11.00
CA LYS A 72 -8.57 19.51 -10.50
C LYS A 72 -8.24 19.84 -9.06
N VAL A 73 -8.80 19.12 -8.14
CA VAL A 73 -8.75 19.47 -6.71
C VAL A 73 -8.29 18.31 -5.85
N TYR A 74 -7.69 18.62 -4.72
CA TYR A 74 -7.29 17.63 -3.73
C TYR A 74 -7.42 18.18 -2.30
N SER A 75 -7.44 17.29 -1.33
CA SER A 75 -7.34 17.60 0.08
C SER A 75 -6.47 16.57 0.80
N ILE A 76 -5.64 17.03 1.72
CA ILE A 76 -4.81 16.19 2.58
C ILE A 76 -5.27 16.36 4.02
N PHE A 77 -5.42 15.25 4.73
CA PHE A 77 -5.76 15.28 6.14
C PHE A 77 -4.66 14.64 6.99
N ARG A 78 -4.15 15.42 7.95
CA ARG A 78 -3.11 14.99 8.91
C ARG A 78 -1.81 14.47 8.26
N ASN A 79 -1.55 14.75 6.99
CA ASN A 79 -0.44 14.21 6.20
C ASN A 79 -0.40 12.66 6.19
N LYS A 80 -1.57 12.01 6.26
CA LYS A 80 -1.69 10.54 6.30
C LYS A 80 -2.80 9.98 5.42
N THR A 81 -3.69 10.84 4.93
CA THR A 81 -4.72 10.46 3.98
C THR A 81 -4.92 11.59 2.99
N ILE A 82 -5.24 11.26 1.75
CA ILE A 82 -5.43 12.21 0.66
C ILE A 82 -6.56 11.76 -0.26
N ALA A 83 -7.35 12.70 -0.71
CA ALA A 83 -8.30 12.48 -1.79
C ALA A 83 -8.10 13.55 -2.87
N MET A 84 -8.27 13.16 -4.12
CA MET A 84 -8.12 14.02 -5.29
C MET A 84 -9.24 13.76 -6.27
N ALA A 85 -9.66 14.80 -7.00
CA ALA A 85 -10.74 14.71 -7.95
C ALA A 85 -10.47 15.54 -9.22
N VAL A 86 -10.97 15.04 -10.34
CA VAL A 86 -11.17 15.81 -11.57
C VAL A 86 -12.67 15.92 -11.79
N ILE A 87 -13.20 17.14 -11.67
CA ILE A 87 -14.63 17.40 -11.69
C ILE A 87 -15.18 17.13 -13.10
N GLY A 88 -16.22 16.30 -13.17
CA GLY A 88 -16.92 15.94 -14.40
C GLY A 88 -17.94 16.99 -14.86
N SER A 89 -18.58 16.70 -15.98
CA SER A 89 -19.62 17.59 -16.53
C SER A 89 -21.01 17.35 -15.93
N GLU A 90 -21.23 16.22 -15.25
CA GLU A 90 -22.47 15.90 -14.57
C GLU A 90 -22.39 16.28 -13.09
N PRO A 91 -23.52 16.63 -12.45
CA PRO A 91 -23.57 16.87 -11.00
C PRO A 91 -23.06 15.66 -10.20
N ILE A 92 -22.29 15.94 -9.16
CA ILE A 92 -21.71 14.90 -8.29
C ILE A 92 -22.78 14.09 -7.56
N SER A 93 -23.94 14.69 -7.30
CA SER A 93 -25.12 14.01 -6.76
C SER A 93 -25.66 12.88 -7.65
N LYS A 94 -25.31 12.85 -8.94
CA LYS A 94 -25.56 11.72 -9.86
C LYS A 94 -24.53 10.59 -9.74
N GLY A 95 -23.55 10.74 -8.86
CA GLY A 95 -22.47 9.79 -8.59
C GLY A 95 -21.13 10.17 -9.18
N PHE A 96 -20.11 9.48 -8.74
CA PHE A 96 -18.73 9.64 -9.17
C PHE A 96 -18.07 8.27 -9.36
N ASN A 97 -16.93 8.21 -10.06
CA ASN A 97 -16.13 7.01 -10.19
C ASN A 97 -14.90 7.16 -9.30
N MET A 98 -14.67 6.21 -8.38
CA MET A 98 -13.58 6.28 -7.42
C MET A 98 -12.69 5.05 -7.47
N VAL A 99 -11.38 5.25 -7.45
CA VAL A 99 -10.38 4.23 -7.12
C VAL A 99 -9.89 4.55 -5.72
N ALA A 100 -10.05 3.61 -4.80
CA ALA A 100 -9.71 3.78 -3.39
C ALA A 100 -8.69 2.71 -2.99
N ALA A 101 -7.53 3.13 -2.48
CA ALA A 101 -6.42 2.28 -2.03
C ALA A 101 -5.99 2.65 -0.62
N HIS A 102 -5.24 1.78 0.06
CA HIS A 102 -4.53 2.18 1.26
C HIS A 102 -3.04 2.44 0.97
N ILE A 103 -2.36 3.11 1.90
CA ILE A 103 -0.96 3.50 1.71
C ILE A 103 -0.07 3.19 2.90
N ASP A 104 -0.63 2.62 3.97
CA ASP A 104 0.14 2.01 5.04
C ASP A 104 0.59 0.61 4.62
N ALA A 105 1.63 0.09 5.26
CA ALA A 105 2.18 -1.23 5.03
C ALA A 105 2.65 -1.83 6.36
N PRO A 106 2.68 -3.17 6.51
CA PRO A 106 3.22 -3.81 7.68
C PRO A 106 4.68 -3.41 7.93
N ARG A 107 5.01 -3.10 9.18
CA ARG A 107 6.32 -2.57 9.57
C ARG A 107 6.63 -2.77 11.05
N VAL A 108 7.72 -2.20 11.50
CA VAL A 108 8.09 -2.15 12.93
C VAL A 108 8.25 -0.69 13.35
N ASP A 109 7.44 -0.24 14.32
CA ASP A 109 7.50 1.12 14.86
C ASP A 109 8.40 1.18 16.10
N LEU A 110 9.05 2.32 16.35
CA LEU A 110 9.67 2.58 17.64
C LEU A 110 8.58 2.90 18.68
N LYS A 111 8.78 2.41 19.92
CA LYS A 111 7.92 2.79 21.04
C LYS A 111 8.11 4.26 21.40
N GLN A 112 7.15 4.81 22.14
CA GLN A 112 7.16 6.22 22.54
C GLN A 112 8.39 6.63 23.36
N ASN A 113 8.87 5.76 24.26
CA ASN A 113 10.14 5.92 24.97
C ASN A 113 11.06 4.75 24.60
N PRO A 114 11.80 4.85 23.46
CA PRO A 114 12.44 3.68 22.90
C PRO A 114 13.84 3.42 23.43
N LEU A 115 14.64 4.46 23.71
CA LEU A 115 16.08 4.36 23.91
C LEU A 115 16.44 3.89 25.33
N TYR A 116 17.25 2.86 25.42
CA TYR A 116 17.81 2.35 26.67
C TYR A 116 19.20 1.76 26.45
N GLU A 117 19.99 1.67 27.52
CA GLU A 117 21.26 0.94 27.51
C GLU A 117 21.08 -0.42 28.18
N ASP A 118 21.56 -1.46 27.54
CA ASP A 118 21.74 -2.79 28.16
C ASP A 118 23.18 -2.96 28.60
N SER A 119 23.39 -2.92 29.88
CA SER A 119 24.73 -3.03 30.50
C SER A 119 25.39 -4.40 30.33
N ASN A 120 24.59 -5.47 30.12
CA ASN A 120 25.15 -6.81 29.94
C ASN A 120 25.73 -7.01 28.54
N SER A 121 25.16 -6.35 27.53
CA SER A 121 25.65 -6.39 26.15
C SER A 121 26.54 -5.20 25.78
N ALA A 122 26.61 -4.18 26.64
CA ALA A 122 27.30 -2.92 26.39
C ALA A 122 26.79 -2.27 25.07
N MET A 123 25.46 -2.16 24.93
CA MET A 123 24.79 -1.60 23.75
C MET A 123 23.68 -0.64 24.14
N ALA A 124 23.53 0.44 23.38
CA ALA A 124 22.31 1.23 23.37
C ALA A 124 21.33 0.62 22.37
N CYS A 125 20.11 0.37 22.82
CA CYS A 125 19.05 -0.27 22.04
C CYS A 125 17.81 0.60 21.99
N MET A 126 16.92 0.33 21.00
CA MET A 126 15.60 0.94 20.95
C MET A 126 14.50 -0.11 20.97
N ARG A 127 13.50 0.11 21.81
CA ARG A 127 12.31 -0.74 21.91
C ARG A 127 11.37 -0.50 20.75
N THR A 128 10.82 -1.60 20.24
CA THR A 128 9.95 -1.59 19.07
C THR A 128 8.57 -2.18 19.37
N HIS A 129 7.65 -1.94 18.43
CA HIS A 129 6.37 -2.60 18.35
C HIS A 129 6.03 -2.86 16.87
N TYR A 130 5.64 -4.07 16.52
CA TYR A 130 5.22 -4.34 15.13
C TYR A 130 3.86 -3.74 14.81
N TYR A 131 3.63 -3.43 13.54
CA TYR A 131 2.41 -2.86 12.97
C TYR A 131 1.92 -3.77 11.85
N GLY A 132 0.61 -4.12 11.85
CA GLY A 132 0.00 -5.00 10.87
C GLY A 132 0.40 -6.48 11.01
N GLY A 133 0.07 -7.27 10.02
CA GLY A 133 0.24 -8.71 10.00
C GLY A 133 1.61 -9.15 9.50
N ILE A 134 2.66 -9.13 10.34
CA ILE A 134 4.01 -9.56 9.97
C ILE A 134 4.34 -11.00 10.38
N LYS A 135 5.20 -11.65 9.61
CA LYS A 135 5.96 -12.82 10.05
C LYS A 135 7.26 -12.34 10.71
N LYS A 136 7.32 -12.33 12.04
CA LYS A 136 8.39 -11.71 12.82
C LYS A 136 9.79 -12.18 12.44
N TYR A 137 9.95 -13.46 12.05
CA TYR A 137 11.23 -14.02 11.63
C TYR A 137 11.83 -13.37 10.37
N GLN A 138 11.03 -12.69 9.57
CA GLN A 138 11.52 -11.98 8.38
C GLN A 138 12.21 -10.65 8.73
N TRP A 139 11.94 -10.11 9.92
CA TRP A 139 12.40 -8.78 10.35
C TRP A 139 13.68 -8.79 11.17
N VAL A 140 14.14 -9.97 11.58
CA VAL A 140 15.43 -10.13 12.27
C VAL A 140 16.54 -10.38 11.24
N SER A 141 17.77 -9.99 11.58
CA SER A 141 18.97 -10.13 10.74
C SER A 141 18.87 -9.50 9.35
N THR A 142 18.03 -8.47 9.22
CA THR A 142 17.82 -7.74 7.96
C THR A 142 18.21 -6.27 8.15
N PRO A 143 18.90 -5.65 7.18
CA PRO A 143 19.19 -4.22 7.23
C PRO A 143 17.89 -3.40 7.21
N LEU A 144 17.74 -2.50 8.19
CA LEU A 144 16.58 -1.63 8.35
C LEU A 144 17.02 -0.17 8.26
N ALA A 145 16.14 0.65 7.69
CA ALA A 145 16.22 2.10 7.68
C ALA A 145 15.22 2.69 8.67
N LEU A 146 15.56 3.81 9.28
CA LEU A 146 14.69 4.54 10.20
C LEU A 146 14.08 5.72 9.48
N HIS A 147 12.76 5.75 9.38
CA HIS A 147 11.99 6.82 8.76
C HIS A 147 11.01 7.43 9.74
N GLY A 148 10.51 8.61 9.41
CA GLY A 148 9.39 9.22 10.12
C GLY A 148 9.56 10.69 10.41
N ILE A 149 8.93 11.15 11.49
CA ILE A 149 8.88 12.55 11.86
C ILE A 149 9.04 12.72 13.36
N ILE A 150 9.79 13.76 13.72
CA ILE A 150 9.92 14.23 15.10
C ILE A 150 9.36 15.65 15.16
N ILE A 151 8.46 15.90 16.11
CA ILE A 151 7.99 17.25 16.43
C ILE A 151 8.74 17.71 17.66
N LYS A 152 9.67 18.63 17.46
CA LYS A 152 10.51 19.17 18.55
C LYS A 152 9.67 20.01 19.51
N LYS A 153 10.19 20.23 20.72
CA LYS A 153 9.53 21.02 21.77
C LYS A 153 9.17 22.44 21.32
N ASP A 154 9.91 23.02 20.38
CA ASP A 154 9.61 24.35 19.78
C ASP A 154 8.58 24.28 18.63
N GLY A 155 7.98 23.12 18.37
CA GLY A 155 7.01 22.87 17.30
C GLY A 155 7.62 22.63 15.93
N LYS A 156 8.94 22.71 15.77
CA LYS A 156 9.60 22.43 14.50
C LYS A 156 9.51 20.96 14.15
N LYS A 157 9.26 20.69 12.88
CA LYS A 157 9.26 19.37 12.30
C LYS A 157 10.66 18.98 11.84
N LEU A 158 11.03 17.76 12.13
CA LEU A 158 12.23 17.12 11.59
C LEU A 158 11.81 15.84 10.89
N ASP A 159 11.99 15.77 9.59
CA ASP A 159 11.84 14.54 8.83
C ASP A 159 13.08 13.68 9.03
N VAL A 160 12.88 12.40 9.34
CA VAL A 160 13.93 11.40 9.59
C VAL A 160 13.92 10.40 8.44
N SER A 161 15.07 10.21 7.81
CA SER A 161 15.35 9.15 6.84
C SER A 161 16.83 8.80 6.98
N ILE A 162 17.13 7.66 7.58
CA ILE A 162 18.49 7.20 7.86
C ILE A 162 18.61 5.73 7.45
N GLY A 163 19.58 5.40 6.61
CA GLY A 163 19.85 4.05 6.17
C GLY A 163 19.43 3.76 4.73
N GLU A 164 19.02 4.79 3.97
CA GLU A 164 18.64 4.65 2.57
C GLU A 164 19.79 4.83 1.58
N ARG A 165 20.82 5.58 1.96
CA ARG A 165 21.99 5.82 1.14
C ARG A 165 23.11 4.84 1.48
N GLU A 166 23.94 4.52 0.53
CA GLU A 166 25.09 3.61 0.70
C GLU A 166 26.13 4.11 1.72
N ASP A 167 26.20 5.44 1.91
CA ASP A 167 27.09 6.10 2.87
C ASP A 167 26.47 6.25 4.28
N GLU A 168 25.24 5.80 4.49
CA GLU A 168 24.55 5.84 5.79
C GLU A 168 24.63 4.51 6.52
N PRO A 169 24.67 4.57 7.87
CA PRO A 169 24.53 3.36 8.67
C PRO A 169 23.12 2.79 8.56
N VAL A 170 23.00 1.47 8.49
CA VAL A 170 21.73 0.75 8.65
C VAL A 170 21.57 0.27 10.08
N PHE A 171 20.33 -0.07 10.44
CA PHE A 171 19.99 -0.65 11.73
C PHE A 171 19.68 -2.14 11.58
N ILE A 172 19.73 -2.87 12.71
CA ILE A 172 19.45 -4.29 12.73
C ILE A 172 18.75 -4.71 14.02
N ILE A 173 17.82 -5.62 13.92
CA ILE A 173 17.29 -6.43 15.01
C ILE A 173 18.03 -7.77 14.92
N PRO A 174 18.94 -8.11 15.83
CA PRO A 174 19.71 -9.34 15.73
C PRO A 174 18.85 -10.56 15.98
N ASP A 175 19.15 -11.66 15.30
CA ASP A 175 18.59 -12.98 15.59
C ASP A 175 19.59 -13.79 16.41
N LEU A 176 19.07 -14.78 17.12
CA LEU A 176 19.90 -15.69 17.89
C LEU A 176 20.62 -16.67 16.96
N LEU A 177 21.93 -16.84 17.18
CA LEU A 177 22.71 -17.79 16.39
C LEU A 177 22.21 -19.25 16.56
N PRO A 178 22.33 -20.12 15.53
CA PRO A 178 21.78 -21.48 15.54
C PRO A 178 22.24 -22.33 16.74
N HIS A 179 23.48 -22.14 17.20
CA HIS A 179 24.04 -22.93 18.31
C HIS A 179 23.39 -22.67 19.67
N LEU A 180 22.72 -21.52 19.85
CA LEU A 180 22.00 -21.15 21.08
C LEU A 180 20.47 -21.18 20.90
N ALA A 181 19.96 -21.39 19.68
CA ALA A 181 18.55 -21.30 19.33
C ALA A 181 17.70 -22.49 19.84
N ARG A 182 18.33 -23.60 20.23
CA ARG A 182 17.64 -24.87 20.46
C ARG A 182 16.48 -24.80 21.45
N LYS A 183 16.65 -24.15 22.61
CA LYS A 183 15.61 -24.00 23.61
C LYS A 183 14.74 -22.76 23.38
N GLU A 184 15.33 -21.70 22.89
CA GLU A 184 14.66 -20.40 22.77
C GLU A 184 13.77 -20.31 21.52
N GLN A 185 14.11 -20.99 20.42
CA GLN A 185 13.41 -20.88 19.15
C GLN A 185 12.92 -22.22 18.58
N TYR A 186 13.79 -23.24 18.45
CA TYR A 186 13.46 -24.46 17.69
C TYR A 186 12.37 -25.34 18.31
N THR A 187 12.07 -25.16 19.59
CA THR A 187 11.00 -25.91 20.28
C THR A 187 9.67 -25.16 20.29
N LYS A 188 9.61 -23.97 19.71
CA LYS A 188 8.41 -23.13 19.67
C LYS A 188 7.74 -23.20 18.30
N ASN A 189 6.46 -22.85 18.25
CA ASN A 189 5.79 -22.59 16.98
C ASN A 189 6.47 -21.43 16.25
N LEU A 190 6.42 -21.41 14.91
CA LEU A 190 7.06 -20.38 14.12
C LEU A 190 6.60 -18.96 14.50
N ALA A 191 5.32 -18.79 14.85
CA ALA A 191 4.77 -17.51 15.28
C ALA A 191 5.35 -17.01 16.60
N ASP A 192 5.84 -17.91 17.48
CA ASP A 192 6.36 -17.65 18.81
C ASP A 192 7.89 -17.72 18.90
N ALA A 193 8.54 -18.23 17.84
CA ALA A 193 9.99 -18.41 17.79
C ALA A 193 10.74 -17.08 17.93
N ILE A 194 10.19 -16.01 17.37
CA ILE A 194 10.65 -14.63 17.58
C ILE A 194 9.66 -13.94 18.52
N ASP A 195 10.09 -13.67 19.73
CA ASP A 195 9.31 -12.91 20.72
C ASP A 195 9.32 -11.43 20.35
N ALA A 196 8.14 -10.86 20.13
CA ALA A 196 8.00 -9.44 19.74
C ALA A 196 8.61 -8.48 20.78
N SER A 197 8.59 -8.83 22.07
CA SER A 197 9.19 -8.00 23.13
C SER A 197 10.73 -7.96 23.08
N ARG A 198 11.33 -8.90 22.34
CA ARG A 198 12.77 -9.03 22.12
C ARG A 198 13.23 -8.50 20.75
N MET A 199 12.32 -8.02 19.92
CA MET A 199 12.63 -7.38 18.63
C MET A 199 13.15 -5.95 18.85
N ASN A 200 14.23 -5.80 19.63
CA ASN A 200 14.81 -4.49 19.91
C ASN A 200 15.92 -4.17 18.92
N LEU A 201 15.89 -2.94 18.43
CA LEU A 201 16.87 -2.42 17.47
C LEU A 201 18.20 -2.16 18.19
N ILE A 202 19.32 -2.63 17.65
CA ILE A 202 20.65 -2.17 18.06
C ILE A 202 20.87 -0.78 17.47
N PHE A 203 21.10 0.19 18.36
CA PHE A 203 21.21 1.59 17.97
C PHE A 203 22.64 2.12 18.01
N SER A 204 23.40 1.82 19.06
CA SER A 204 24.79 2.28 19.22
C SER A 204 25.58 1.32 20.11
N GLY A 205 26.89 1.22 19.89
CA GLY A 205 27.80 0.44 20.72
C GLY A 205 29.04 1.23 21.18
N MET A 206 29.09 2.54 20.90
CA MET A 206 30.26 3.36 21.22
C MET A 206 30.03 4.17 22.49
N GLN A 207 30.95 4.04 23.44
CA GLN A 207 31.03 4.89 24.63
C GLN A 207 31.90 6.12 24.34
N ALA A 208 31.56 7.26 24.92
CA ALA A 208 32.45 8.42 24.85
C ALA A 208 33.79 8.10 25.55
N PRO A 209 34.95 8.54 25.00
CA PRO A 209 36.21 8.40 25.68
C PRO A 209 36.16 9.02 27.08
N GLU A 210 36.79 8.37 28.06
CA GLU A 210 36.93 8.84 29.46
C GLU A 210 35.60 9.10 30.21
N SER A 211 34.48 8.49 29.78
CA SER A 211 33.23 8.60 30.47
C SER A 211 33.04 7.42 31.45
N ASP A 212 33.00 7.69 32.75
CA ASP A 212 32.59 6.76 33.82
C ASP A 212 31.11 6.94 34.19
N GLU A 213 30.32 7.63 33.35
CA GLU A 213 28.93 7.89 33.62
C GLU A 213 28.06 6.65 33.48
N LYS A 214 27.00 6.60 34.28
CA LYS A 214 25.94 5.61 34.09
C LYS A 214 25.30 5.81 32.72
N GLU A 215 25.02 4.72 32.00
CA GLU A 215 24.46 4.75 30.65
C GLU A 215 25.32 5.55 29.59
N ALA A 216 26.66 5.36 29.70
CA ALA A 216 27.63 6.12 28.90
C ALA A 216 27.47 5.95 27.38
N ILE A 217 27.04 4.75 26.93
CA ILE A 217 26.80 4.47 25.49
C ILE A 217 25.52 5.17 25.02
N LYS A 218 24.45 5.13 25.82
CA LYS A 218 23.20 5.84 25.56
C LYS A 218 23.46 7.36 25.50
N ASN A 219 24.18 7.90 26.47
CA ASN A 219 24.49 9.31 26.54
C ASN A 219 25.36 9.76 25.35
N HIS A 220 26.31 8.93 24.92
CA HIS A 220 27.06 9.20 23.70
C HIS A 220 26.18 9.20 22.43
N ALA A 221 25.30 8.22 22.30
CA ALA A 221 24.33 8.17 21.19
C ALA A 221 23.41 9.39 21.15
N LEU A 222 22.91 9.84 22.32
CA LEU A 222 22.10 11.04 22.44
C LEU A 222 22.89 12.29 22.06
N LYS A 223 24.18 12.36 22.44
CA LYS A 223 25.06 13.47 22.02
C LYS A 223 25.20 13.52 20.50
N LEU A 224 25.45 12.38 19.84
CA LEU A 224 25.56 12.32 18.36
C LEU A 224 24.25 12.74 17.69
N LEU A 225 23.09 12.32 18.20
CA LEU A 225 21.77 12.74 17.70
C LEU A 225 21.56 14.25 17.88
N HIS A 226 21.95 14.77 19.05
CA HIS A 226 21.84 16.19 19.33
C HIS A 226 22.75 17.01 18.41
N ASP A 227 24.03 16.64 18.28
CA ASP A 227 25.00 17.36 17.48
C ASP A 227 24.62 17.37 15.99
N LYS A 228 24.04 16.27 15.47
CA LYS A 228 23.69 16.15 14.04
C LYS A 228 22.29 16.71 13.72
N TYR A 229 21.30 16.47 14.59
CA TYR A 229 19.89 16.74 14.30
C TYR A 229 19.23 17.71 15.31
N GLY A 230 19.92 18.05 16.39
CA GLY A 230 19.36 18.81 17.52
C GLY A 230 18.23 18.07 18.22
N ILE A 231 18.27 16.74 18.28
CA ILE A 231 17.31 15.88 18.95
C ILE A 231 17.72 15.69 20.41
N THR A 232 16.76 15.71 21.32
CA THR A 232 16.90 15.29 22.70
C THR A 232 16.08 14.02 22.97
N GLU A 233 16.33 13.31 24.06
CA GLU A 233 15.57 12.10 24.40
C GLU A 233 14.06 12.38 24.52
N SER A 234 13.68 13.55 25.04
CA SER A 234 12.27 13.93 25.15
C SER A 234 11.56 14.12 23.79
N ASP A 235 12.28 14.39 22.71
CA ASP A 235 11.69 14.55 21.38
C ASP A 235 11.17 13.22 20.81
N PHE A 236 11.70 12.06 21.29
CA PHE A 236 11.14 10.75 20.93
C PHE A 236 9.70 10.57 21.42
N LEU A 237 9.31 11.19 22.54
CA LEU A 237 7.97 11.03 23.13
C LEU A 237 6.83 11.47 22.23
N SER A 238 7.10 12.37 21.28
CA SER A 238 6.14 12.88 20.30
C SER A 238 6.44 12.42 18.86
N ALA A 239 7.45 11.57 18.68
CA ALA A 239 7.87 11.12 17.36
C ALA A 239 6.95 10.02 16.81
N GLU A 240 6.87 9.96 15.47
CA GLU A 240 6.37 8.81 14.72
C GLU A 240 7.56 8.28 13.93
N LEU A 241 8.18 7.20 14.40
CA LEU A 241 9.39 6.61 13.81
C LEU A 241 9.14 5.15 13.46
N GLU A 242 9.41 4.82 12.21
CA GLU A 242 9.12 3.54 11.58
C GLU A 242 10.43 2.92 11.07
N LEU A 243 10.59 1.62 11.29
CA LEU A 243 11.65 0.82 10.70
C LEU A 243 11.10 0.14 9.44
N VAL A 244 11.77 0.36 8.34
CA VAL A 244 11.45 -0.23 7.04
C VAL A 244 12.70 -0.92 6.48
N PRO A 245 12.56 -1.87 5.53
CA PRO A 245 13.75 -2.49 4.92
C PRO A 245 14.64 -1.46 4.22
N ALA A 246 15.93 -1.46 4.53
CA ALA A 246 16.95 -0.63 3.89
C ALA A 246 17.33 -1.22 2.52
N ILE A 247 16.33 -1.51 1.70
CA ILE A 247 16.50 -2.24 0.45
C ILE A 247 15.69 -1.53 -0.63
N LYS A 248 16.25 -1.49 -1.85
CA LYS A 248 15.59 -0.86 -3.00
C LYS A 248 14.74 -1.87 -3.77
N ALA A 249 13.64 -1.38 -4.34
CA ALA A 249 12.87 -2.14 -5.30
C ALA A 249 13.73 -2.43 -6.55
N ARG A 250 13.63 -3.66 -7.05
CA ARG A 250 14.46 -4.18 -8.16
C ARG A 250 13.62 -5.03 -9.10
N ASP A 251 14.16 -5.23 -10.30
CA ASP A 251 13.66 -6.27 -11.19
C ASP A 251 13.93 -7.66 -10.61
N ALA A 252 12.99 -8.56 -10.78
CA ALA A 252 13.08 -9.95 -10.36
C ALA A 252 12.84 -10.92 -11.52
N GLY A 253 13.34 -12.14 -11.37
CA GLY A 253 13.38 -13.14 -12.44
C GLY A 253 14.51 -12.90 -13.43
N PHE A 254 14.95 -13.95 -14.09
CA PHE A 254 16.07 -13.88 -15.05
C PHE A 254 15.75 -12.99 -16.26
N ASP A 255 14.46 -12.94 -16.63
CA ASP A 255 13.91 -12.13 -17.73
C ASP A 255 13.49 -10.72 -17.31
N ALA A 256 13.67 -10.36 -16.02
CA ALA A 256 13.26 -9.07 -15.44
C ALA A 256 11.76 -8.76 -15.63
N SER A 257 10.90 -9.79 -15.72
CA SER A 257 9.45 -9.63 -15.94
C SER A 257 8.67 -9.26 -14.69
N MET A 258 9.32 -9.22 -13.54
CA MET A 258 8.72 -8.98 -12.23
C MET A 258 9.42 -7.83 -11.50
N VAL A 259 8.76 -7.30 -10.47
CA VAL A 259 9.32 -6.33 -9.53
C VAL A 259 9.27 -6.92 -8.13
N VAL A 260 10.37 -6.82 -7.41
CA VAL A 260 10.45 -7.11 -5.98
C VAL A 260 10.72 -5.83 -5.21
N GLY A 261 9.99 -5.61 -4.11
CA GLY A 261 10.12 -4.42 -3.26
C GLY A 261 9.27 -4.48 -2.01
N TYR A 262 9.52 -3.58 -1.09
CA TYR A 262 8.78 -3.45 0.17
C TYR A 262 7.51 -2.63 0.01
N GLY A 263 6.43 -3.10 0.63
CA GLY A 263 5.16 -2.36 0.76
C GLY A 263 4.46 -2.16 -0.59
N GLN A 264 4.54 -3.14 -1.48
CA GLN A 264 3.70 -3.16 -2.67
C GLN A 264 2.23 -3.30 -2.29
N ASP A 265 1.94 -3.92 -1.17
CA ASP A 265 0.67 -3.90 -0.45
C ASP A 265 0.58 -2.59 0.37
N ASP A 266 -0.29 -1.58 0.03
CA ASP A 266 -1.04 -1.51 -1.24
C ASP A 266 -0.57 -0.30 -2.08
N ARG A 267 0.70 0.09 -1.94
CA ARG A 267 1.26 1.20 -2.73
C ARG A 267 1.27 0.92 -4.24
N ILE A 268 1.15 -0.34 -4.65
CA ILE A 268 1.02 -0.69 -6.07
C ILE A 268 -0.32 -0.20 -6.65
N CYS A 269 -1.42 -0.37 -5.92
CA CYS A 269 -2.73 0.13 -6.36
C CYS A 269 -2.82 1.65 -6.19
N ALA A 270 -2.21 2.21 -5.14
CA ALA A 270 -2.12 3.66 -4.99
C ALA A 270 -1.37 4.32 -6.16
N TYR A 271 -0.20 3.80 -6.54
CA TYR A 271 0.58 4.31 -7.67
C TYR A 271 -0.19 4.19 -9.01
N THR A 272 -0.77 3.03 -9.28
CA THR A 272 -1.51 2.79 -10.53
C THR A 272 -2.76 3.64 -10.61
N GLY A 273 -3.48 3.87 -9.48
CA GLY A 273 -4.61 4.78 -9.38
C GLY A 273 -4.23 6.25 -9.62
N LEU A 274 -3.14 6.72 -8.99
CA LEU A 274 -2.60 8.06 -9.21
C LEU A 274 -2.22 8.28 -10.67
N LYS A 275 -1.48 7.34 -11.26
CA LYS A 275 -1.08 7.40 -12.68
C LYS A 275 -2.28 7.36 -13.62
N ALA A 276 -3.28 6.53 -13.33
CA ALA A 276 -4.51 6.45 -14.10
C ALA A 276 -5.25 7.79 -14.13
N MET A 277 -5.34 8.48 -12.98
CA MET A 277 -5.94 9.81 -12.91
C MET A 277 -5.13 10.84 -13.70
N ILE A 278 -3.81 10.89 -13.53
CA ILE A 278 -2.95 11.86 -14.23
C ILE A 278 -3.02 11.67 -15.75
N ASP A 279 -2.99 10.43 -16.22
CA ASP A 279 -3.01 10.14 -17.64
C ASP A 279 -4.41 10.26 -18.26
N ASN A 280 -5.42 10.65 -17.47
CA ASN A 280 -6.78 10.99 -17.89
C ASN A 280 -7.08 12.50 -17.86
N LEU A 281 -6.11 13.36 -17.55
CA LEU A 281 -6.37 14.81 -17.35
C LEU A 281 -6.83 15.53 -18.62
N ASP A 282 -6.48 15.04 -19.79
CA ASP A 282 -6.92 15.61 -21.08
C ASP A 282 -8.32 15.13 -21.48
N SER A 283 -8.88 14.16 -20.74
CA SER A 283 -10.26 13.71 -20.96
C SER A 283 -11.26 14.73 -20.40
N LYS A 284 -12.47 14.68 -20.92
CA LYS A 284 -13.61 15.44 -20.37
C LYS A 284 -14.58 14.46 -19.73
N PRO A 285 -14.32 14.03 -18.47
CA PRO A 285 -15.13 13.02 -17.84
C PRO A 285 -16.57 13.52 -17.66
N LYS A 286 -17.56 12.64 -17.84
CA LYS A 286 -18.94 12.93 -17.48
C LYS A 286 -19.12 12.90 -15.98
N ARG A 287 -18.76 11.78 -15.37
CA ARG A 287 -18.76 11.61 -13.91
C ARG A 287 -17.46 12.15 -13.35
N THR A 288 -17.52 12.73 -12.18
CA THR A 288 -16.30 13.16 -11.45
C THR A 288 -15.41 11.95 -11.18
N MET A 289 -14.15 12.05 -11.58
CA MET A 289 -13.13 11.05 -11.25
C MET A 289 -12.56 11.36 -9.88
N VAL A 290 -12.46 10.35 -9.01
CA VAL A 290 -11.91 10.46 -7.66
C VAL A 290 -10.84 9.38 -7.45
N VAL A 291 -9.74 9.74 -6.80
CA VAL A 291 -8.78 8.78 -6.24
C VAL A 291 -8.61 9.10 -4.76
N TYR A 292 -8.68 8.08 -3.93
CA TYR A 292 -8.62 8.19 -2.48
C TYR A 292 -7.57 7.24 -1.91
N PHE A 293 -6.70 7.75 -1.04
CA PHE A 293 -5.72 6.96 -0.30
C PHE A 293 -5.98 7.08 1.18
N SER A 294 -6.24 5.95 1.83
CA SER A 294 -6.44 5.84 3.28
C SER A 294 -5.19 5.33 3.98
N ASP A 295 -5.12 5.60 5.27
CA ASP A 295 -4.15 5.07 6.22
C ASP A 295 -4.80 3.96 7.05
N LYS A 296 -4.00 3.13 7.72
CA LYS A 296 -4.41 2.16 8.75
C LYS A 296 -5.26 0.98 8.30
N GLU A 297 -5.25 0.65 7.01
CA GLU A 297 -5.93 -0.56 6.55
C GLU A 297 -5.42 -1.79 7.30
N GLU A 298 -4.11 -1.93 7.40
CA GLU A 298 -3.38 -3.05 7.99
C GLU A 298 -3.65 -3.28 9.50
N VAL A 299 -4.34 -2.35 10.13
CA VAL A 299 -4.74 -2.41 11.54
C VAL A 299 -6.23 -2.14 11.74
N GLY A 300 -7.04 -2.41 10.70
CA GLY A 300 -8.49 -2.38 10.75
C GLY A 300 -9.14 -1.04 10.41
N SER A 301 -8.46 -0.14 9.71
CA SER A 301 -9.01 1.11 9.14
C SER A 301 -9.61 2.09 10.16
N GLN A 302 -9.31 1.94 11.45
CA GLN A 302 -9.86 2.76 12.54
C GLN A 302 -9.11 4.09 12.70
N GLY A 303 -9.74 5.01 13.42
CA GLY A 303 -9.17 6.31 13.76
C GLY A 303 -9.45 7.38 12.72
N ASN A 304 -8.82 8.55 12.91
CA ASN A 304 -9.16 9.76 12.15
C ASN A 304 -8.55 9.83 10.74
N THR A 305 -7.64 8.93 10.40
CA THR A 305 -6.99 8.84 9.06
C THR A 305 -7.30 7.56 8.31
N GLY A 306 -7.90 6.56 8.98
CA GLY A 306 -8.37 5.32 8.36
C GLY A 306 -9.65 5.52 7.55
N ALA A 307 -10.03 4.52 6.76
CA ALA A 307 -11.19 4.58 5.88
C ALA A 307 -12.53 4.74 6.63
N HIS A 308 -12.61 4.36 7.91
CA HIS A 308 -13.76 4.62 8.76
C HIS A 308 -13.96 6.09 9.14
N SER A 309 -12.95 6.94 8.91
CA SER A 309 -13.06 8.37 9.21
C SER A 309 -14.08 9.08 8.32
N VAL A 310 -14.46 10.28 8.72
CA VAL A 310 -15.37 11.12 7.92
C VAL A 310 -14.69 11.76 6.71
N PHE A 311 -13.38 11.64 6.56
CA PHE A 311 -12.58 12.41 5.61
C PHE A 311 -13.08 12.29 4.17
N ILE A 312 -13.32 11.09 3.65
CA ILE A 312 -13.77 10.94 2.27
C ILE A 312 -15.15 11.55 2.01
N LYS A 313 -16.07 11.47 3.01
CA LYS A 313 -17.39 12.12 2.91
C LYS A 313 -17.26 13.63 2.91
N ASP A 314 -16.43 14.18 3.80
CA ASP A 314 -16.15 15.60 3.88
C ASP A 314 -15.52 16.10 2.59
N PHE A 315 -14.56 15.35 2.03
CA PHE A 315 -13.96 15.66 0.74
C PHE A 315 -15.00 15.74 -0.39
N ILE A 316 -15.85 14.73 -0.54
CA ILE A 316 -16.90 14.74 -1.59
C ILE A 316 -17.87 15.90 -1.39
N GLY A 317 -18.33 16.15 -0.15
CA GLY A 317 -19.18 17.32 0.17
C GLY A 317 -18.49 18.66 -0.15
N SER A 318 -17.21 18.75 0.12
CA SER A 318 -16.39 19.93 -0.23
C SER A 318 -16.21 20.12 -1.73
N VAL A 319 -16.07 19.02 -2.50
CA VAL A 319 -16.01 19.08 -3.97
C VAL A 319 -17.35 19.48 -4.55
N MET A 320 -18.50 19.02 -3.99
CA MET A 320 -19.83 19.48 -4.38
C MET A 320 -19.99 21.00 -4.18
N ALA A 321 -19.66 21.50 -2.99
CA ALA A 321 -19.69 22.93 -2.69
C ALA A 321 -18.74 23.73 -3.62
N HIS A 322 -17.54 23.22 -3.87
CA HIS A 322 -16.56 23.80 -4.80
C HIS A 322 -17.12 23.92 -6.22
N ASN A 323 -17.93 22.93 -6.66
CA ASN A 323 -18.59 22.92 -7.97
C ASN A 323 -19.92 23.73 -8.01
N GLY A 324 -20.26 24.39 -6.90
CA GLY A 324 -21.53 25.16 -6.79
C GLY A 324 -22.77 24.29 -6.63
N GLU A 325 -22.63 23.04 -6.22
CA GLU A 325 -23.72 22.14 -5.96
C GLU A 325 -24.18 22.18 -4.50
N ASP A 326 -25.45 21.88 -4.24
CA ASP A 326 -25.97 21.67 -2.88
C ASP A 326 -25.32 20.43 -2.27
N ASN A 327 -24.48 20.66 -1.25
CA ASN A 327 -23.78 19.63 -0.47
C ASN A 327 -24.51 19.22 0.80
N SER A 328 -25.84 19.43 0.87
CA SER A 328 -26.65 18.94 1.98
C SER A 328 -26.46 17.45 2.22
N SER A 329 -26.66 17.01 3.46
CA SER A 329 -26.54 15.60 3.83
C SER A 329 -27.38 14.67 2.94
N ALA A 330 -28.51 15.15 2.41
CA ALA A 330 -29.35 14.37 1.51
C ALA A 330 -28.69 14.18 0.14
N ASN A 331 -28.13 15.24 -0.43
CA ASN A 331 -27.44 15.18 -1.73
C ASN A 331 -26.09 14.45 -1.64
N LEU A 332 -25.38 14.60 -0.55
CA LEU A 332 -24.17 13.82 -0.29
C LEU A 332 -24.44 12.31 -0.24
N ARG A 333 -25.52 11.90 0.46
CA ARG A 333 -25.92 10.48 0.44
C ARG A 333 -26.30 10.00 -0.95
N LYS A 334 -27.01 10.81 -1.75
CA LYS A 334 -27.31 10.47 -3.15
C LYS A 334 -26.05 10.31 -3.98
N ALA A 335 -25.05 11.17 -3.78
CA ALA A 335 -23.76 11.06 -4.49
C ALA A 335 -23.09 9.70 -4.23
N PHE A 336 -23.05 9.25 -2.96
CA PHE A 336 -22.52 7.93 -2.62
C PHE A 336 -23.38 6.78 -3.13
N MET A 337 -24.71 6.83 -3.00
CA MET A 337 -25.62 5.80 -3.52
C MET A 337 -25.53 5.61 -5.04
N ASN A 338 -25.13 6.64 -5.76
CA ASN A 338 -24.92 6.60 -7.19
C ASN A 338 -23.43 6.40 -7.58
N ALA A 339 -22.54 6.31 -6.60
CA ALA A 339 -21.10 6.17 -6.87
C ALA A 339 -20.75 4.74 -7.29
N GLN A 340 -19.70 4.64 -8.08
CA GLN A 340 -19.05 3.39 -8.49
C GLN A 340 -17.61 3.42 -8.02
N ILE A 341 -17.19 2.36 -7.33
CA ILE A 341 -15.90 2.33 -6.65
C ILE A 341 -15.16 1.04 -6.98
N MET A 342 -13.93 1.15 -7.41
CA MET A 342 -12.95 0.09 -7.35
C MET A 342 -12.21 0.23 -6.02
N SER A 343 -12.46 -0.72 -5.10
CA SER A 343 -11.64 -0.92 -3.91
C SER A 343 -10.35 -1.57 -4.39
N ALA A 344 -9.36 -0.71 -4.54
CA ALA A 344 -8.07 -1.07 -5.07
C ALA A 344 -7.23 -1.63 -3.93
N ASP A 345 -7.02 -2.92 -3.94
CA ASP A 345 -6.23 -3.65 -2.96
C ASP A 345 -5.63 -4.89 -3.63
N VAL A 346 -4.45 -5.27 -3.20
CA VAL A 346 -3.75 -6.43 -3.74
C VAL A 346 -4.45 -7.73 -3.36
N THR A 347 -4.13 -8.82 -4.05
CA THR A 347 -4.61 -10.15 -3.72
C THR A 347 -3.48 -11.17 -3.81
N ALA A 348 -3.65 -12.35 -3.20
CA ALA A 348 -2.64 -13.39 -3.23
C ALA A 348 -2.59 -14.07 -4.61
N ALA A 349 -1.43 -14.06 -5.25
CA ALA A 349 -1.16 -14.87 -6.43
C ALA A 349 -0.75 -16.30 -6.02
N ILE A 350 -1.02 -17.28 -6.89
CA ILE A 350 -0.63 -18.67 -6.65
C ILE A 350 0.89 -18.76 -6.50
N ASP A 351 1.33 -19.17 -5.30
CA ASP A 351 2.73 -19.43 -5.00
C ASP A 351 3.08 -20.87 -5.44
N PRO A 352 4.09 -21.05 -6.32
CA PRO A 352 4.49 -22.38 -6.79
C PRO A 352 5.02 -23.30 -5.69
N ASN A 353 5.51 -22.73 -4.57
CA ASN A 353 5.99 -23.50 -3.42
C ASN A 353 4.84 -23.94 -2.50
N TYR A 354 3.70 -23.23 -2.53
CA TYR A 354 2.54 -23.48 -1.67
C TYR A 354 1.22 -23.55 -2.46
N PRO A 355 1.15 -24.32 -3.58
CA PRO A 355 -0.04 -24.31 -4.44
C PRO A 355 -1.28 -24.90 -3.75
N GLY A 356 -1.08 -25.60 -2.64
CA GLY A 356 -2.14 -26.28 -1.90
C GLY A 356 -3.08 -25.35 -1.14
N VAL A 357 -2.64 -24.12 -0.79
CA VAL A 357 -3.47 -23.15 -0.05
C VAL A 357 -4.39 -22.33 -0.95
N HIS A 358 -4.29 -22.48 -2.27
CA HIS A 358 -5.09 -21.74 -3.25
C HIS A 358 -6.18 -22.60 -3.88
N GLU A 359 -7.35 -21.99 -4.16
CA GLU A 359 -8.35 -22.56 -5.07
C GLU A 359 -7.99 -22.13 -6.50
N LYS A 360 -7.41 -23.07 -7.26
CA LYS A 360 -6.72 -22.78 -8.53
C LYS A 360 -7.61 -22.20 -9.64
N GLN A 361 -8.92 -22.47 -9.60
CA GLN A 361 -9.84 -21.99 -10.62
C GLN A 361 -10.12 -20.50 -10.48
N ASN A 362 -10.15 -19.98 -9.24
CA ASN A 362 -10.47 -18.58 -8.94
C ASN A 362 -9.28 -17.76 -8.45
N ALA A 363 -8.20 -18.38 -7.99
CA ALA A 363 -7.01 -17.68 -7.53
C ALA A 363 -6.27 -16.98 -8.67
N VAL A 364 -5.62 -15.87 -8.36
CA VAL A 364 -4.84 -15.08 -9.32
C VAL A 364 -3.56 -15.80 -9.74
N MET A 365 -3.24 -15.76 -11.00
CA MET A 365 -1.96 -16.18 -11.58
C MET A 365 -1.20 -14.97 -12.11
N PHE A 366 0.13 -14.95 -11.97
CA PHE A 366 0.96 -13.91 -12.58
C PHE A 366 0.80 -13.88 -14.11
N ASN A 367 0.91 -12.68 -14.66
CA ASN A 367 0.88 -12.41 -16.11
C ASN A 367 -0.52 -12.56 -16.76
N HIS A 368 -1.57 -12.56 -15.96
CA HIS A 368 -2.95 -12.69 -16.46
C HIS A 368 -3.79 -11.42 -16.22
N GLY A 369 -3.14 -10.35 -15.75
CA GLY A 369 -3.76 -9.05 -15.54
C GLY A 369 -4.33 -8.86 -14.15
N MET A 370 -5.14 -7.81 -13.98
CA MET A 370 -5.74 -7.42 -12.72
C MET A 370 -6.65 -8.51 -12.15
N GLY A 371 -6.46 -8.85 -10.88
CA GLY A 371 -7.39 -9.69 -10.13
C GLY A 371 -8.67 -8.93 -9.80
N ILE A 372 -9.83 -9.55 -10.02
CA ILE A 372 -11.14 -9.02 -9.66
C ILE A 372 -11.78 -9.98 -8.67
N SER A 373 -12.02 -9.50 -7.45
CA SER A 373 -12.62 -10.26 -6.37
C SER A 373 -14.05 -9.79 -6.16
N LYS A 374 -15.02 -10.65 -6.51
CA LYS A 374 -16.44 -10.35 -6.28
C LYS A 374 -16.73 -10.18 -4.80
N PHE A 375 -16.00 -10.90 -3.96
CA PHE A 375 -16.02 -10.82 -2.51
C PHE A 375 -14.63 -11.11 -1.93
N THR A 376 -14.40 -10.60 -0.73
CA THR A 376 -13.23 -10.84 0.11
C THR A 376 -13.69 -11.38 1.48
N GLY A 377 -12.91 -11.24 2.52
CA GLY A 377 -13.26 -11.69 3.87
C GLY A 377 -12.81 -13.12 4.15
N SER A 378 -13.21 -13.65 5.29
CA SER A 378 -12.83 -14.99 5.75
C SER A 378 -14.04 -15.85 6.08
N GLY A 379 -13.88 -17.17 6.10
CA GLY A 379 -14.95 -18.13 6.39
C GLY A 379 -16.16 -17.91 5.48
N GLY A 380 -17.34 -17.63 6.06
CA GLY A 380 -18.59 -17.39 5.34
C GLY A 380 -18.73 -15.95 4.82
N LYS A 381 -17.71 -15.31 4.29
CA LYS A 381 -17.71 -13.93 3.78
C LYS A 381 -17.92 -12.86 4.87
N TYR A 382 -17.45 -13.10 6.07
CA TYR A 382 -17.56 -12.13 7.15
C TYR A 382 -16.73 -10.89 6.89
N SER A 383 -17.29 -9.72 7.25
CA SER A 383 -16.61 -8.42 7.16
C SER A 383 -16.08 -8.09 5.75
N CYS A 384 -16.82 -8.45 4.71
CA CYS A 384 -16.47 -8.15 3.33
C CYS A 384 -17.58 -7.43 2.59
N ASN A 385 -17.25 -6.89 1.42
CA ASN A 385 -18.22 -6.56 0.39
C ASN A 385 -18.46 -7.79 -0.49
N ASP A 386 -19.71 -8.02 -0.94
CA ASP A 386 -20.06 -8.99 -2.00
C ASP A 386 -20.69 -8.18 -3.14
N ALA A 387 -19.90 -7.89 -4.19
CA ALA A 387 -20.30 -7.01 -5.27
C ALA A 387 -21.56 -7.51 -5.98
N ASN A 388 -22.49 -6.59 -6.26
CA ASN A 388 -23.72 -6.91 -6.99
C ASN A 388 -23.43 -7.42 -8.40
N ALA A 389 -24.20 -8.38 -8.86
CA ALA A 389 -23.99 -9.04 -10.16
C ALA A 389 -24.00 -8.05 -11.33
N GLU A 390 -24.88 -7.04 -11.28
CA GLU A 390 -25.02 -6.01 -12.29
C GLU A 390 -23.76 -5.15 -12.40
N PHE A 391 -23.22 -4.72 -11.26
CA PHE A 391 -22.00 -3.91 -11.22
C PHE A 391 -20.77 -4.74 -11.62
N ASN A 392 -20.66 -5.98 -11.13
CA ASN A 392 -19.61 -6.89 -11.54
C ASN A 392 -19.63 -7.09 -13.06
N ALA A 393 -20.79 -7.41 -13.67
CA ALA A 393 -20.93 -7.56 -15.11
C ALA A 393 -20.55 -6.30 -15.88
N LYS A 394 -20.96 -5.11 -15.39
CA LYS A 394 -20.58 -3.83 -15.97
C LYS A 394 -19.06 -3.66 -16.02
N VAL A 395 -18.37 -3.93 -14.91
CA VAL A 395 -16.90 -3.82 -14.82
C VAL A 395 -16.21 -4.81 -15.76
N LEU A 396 -16.59 -6.09 -15.75
CA LEU A 396 -16.00 -7.11 -16.61
C LEU A 396 -16.17 -6.80 -18.10
N ASN A 397 -17.34 -6.34 -18.50
CA ASN A 397 -17.62 -5.97 -19.91
C ASN A 397 -16.77 -4.75 -20.31
N MET A 398 -16.76 -3.70 -19.49
CA MET A 398 -15.97 -2.49 -19.73
C MET A 398 -14.48 -2.80 -19.93
N LEU A 399 -13.89 -3.63 -19.07
CA LEU A 399 -12.48 -4.01 -19.16
C LEU A 399 -12.20 -4.86 -20.40
N SER A 400 -13.11 -5.79 -20.72
CA SER A 400 -13.01 -6.66 -21.90
C SER A 400 -13.10 -5.86 -23.20
N GLU A 401 -14.04 -4.92 -23.29
CA GLU A 401 -14.20 -4.03 -24.45
C GLU A 401 -13.00 -3.12 -24.67
N ALA A 402 -12.36 -2.68 -23.56
CA ALA A 402 -11.15 -1.88 -23.60
C ALA A 402 -9.86 -2.70 -23.85
N GLY A 403 -9.96 -4.04 -23.96
CA GLY A 403 -8.82 -4.91 -24.17
C GLY A 403 -7.86 -4.98 -22.98
N VAL A 404 -8.36 -4.73 -21.76
CA VAL A 404 -7.58 -4.85 -20.53
C VAL A 404 -7.50 -6.31 -20.11
N PHE A 405 -6.32 -6.76 -19.70
CA PHE A 405 -6.15 -8.10 -19.12
C PHE A 405 -6.66 -8.12 -17.68
N TRP A 406 -7.56 -9.06 -17.40
CA TRP A 406 -8.12 -9.28 -16.08
C TRP A 406 -8.43 -10.76 -15.83
N GLN A 407 -8.56 -11.14 -14.59
CA GLN A 407 -8.88 -12.48 -14.14
C GLN A 407 -9.70 -12.43 -12.85
N THR A 408 -10.35 -13.56 -12.49
CA THR A 408 -10.99 -13.68 -11.18
C THR A 408 -9.92 -13.75 -10.09
N GLY A 409 -10.21 -13.16 -8.91
CA GLY A 409 -9.35 -13.17 -7.74
C GLY A 409 -10.07 -13.75 -6.54
N GLU A 410 -9.41 -14.64 -5.81
CA GLU A 410 -9.85 -15.14 -4.52
C GLU A 410 -8.62 -15.40 -3.65
N LEU A 411 -8.65 -14.92 -2.41
CA LEU A 411 -7.53 -15.01 -1.50
C LEU A 411 -7.59 -16.33 -0.71
N GLY A 412 -6.88 -17.33 -1.22
CA GLY A 412 -6.80 -18.64 -0.59
C GLY A 412 -8.03 -19.52 -0.80
N LYS A 413 -8.05 -20.68 -0.19
CA LYS A 413 -9.20 -21.58 -0.12
C LYS A 413 -10.16 -21.16 0.98
N VAL A 414 -11.42 -21.55 0.83
CA VAL A 414 -12.40 -21.48 1.91
C VAL A 414 -11.83 -22.18 3.16
N ASP A 415 -11.98 -21.54 4.31
CA ASP A 415 -11.48 -21.94 5.63
C ASP A 415 -9.94 -21.90 5.83
N GLU A 416 -9.14 -21.64 4.79
CA GLU A 416 -7.68 -21.51 4.91
C GLU A 416 -7.18 -20.10 4.71
N GLY A 417 -7.89 -19.28 3.94
CA GLY A 417 -7.50 -17.91 3.62
C GLY A 417 -8.64 -16.93 3.80
N GLY A 418 -8.32 -15.70 3.54
CA GLY A 418 -9.26 -14.58 3.58
C GLY A 418 -8.65 -13.36 4.26
N GLY A 419 -9.09 -12.19 3.84
CA GLY A 419 -8.71 -10.90 4.39
C GLY A 419 -9.82 -9.88 4.16
N GLY A 420 -9.89 -8.85 4.99
CA GLY A 420 -10.74 -7.69 4.77
C GLY A 420 -10.04 -6.71 3.85
N THR A 421 -10.80 -5.78 3.31
CA THR A 421 -10.35 -4.60 2.56
C THR A 421 -11.20 -3.41 2.98
N ILE A 422 -10.89 -2.22 2.50
CA ILE A 422 -11.73 -1.03 2.74
C ILE A 422 -13.07 -1.06 1.99
N ALA A 423 -13.32 -2.05 1.13
CA ALA A 423 -14.50 -2.13 0.27
C ALA A 423 -15.82 -2.06 1.04
N TYR A 424 -15.98 -2.85 2.11
CA TYR A 424 -17.22 -2.87 2.88
C TYR A 424 -17.52 -1.52 3.55
N ILE A 425 -16.46 -0.76 3.92
CA ILE A 425 -16.60 0.56 4.53
C ILE A 425 -17.22 1.55 3.54
N LEU A 426 -16.77 1.49 2.30
CA LEU A 426 -17.27 2.31 1.20
C LEU A 426 -18.66 1.84 0.74
N ALA A 427 -18.89 0.53 0.64
CA ALA A 427 -20.19 -0.06 0.29
C ALA A 427 -21.27 0.30 1.32
N ASN A 428 -20.93 0.38 2.60
CA ASN A 428 -21.84 0.82 3.67
C ASN A 428 -22.32 2.28 3.51
N GLN A 429 -21.71 3.06 2.60
CA GLN A 429 -22.23 4.38 2.23
C GLN A 429 -23.31 4.30 1.14
N GLY A 430 -23.60 3.10 0.62
CA GLY A 430 -24.58 2.84 -0.43
C GLY A 430 -23.98 2.76 -1.84
N ALA A 431 -22.68 2.86 -1.99
CA ALA A 431 -21.99 2.79 -3.29
C ALA A 431 -21.93 1.36 -3.85
N GLU A 432 -21.90 1.26 -5.17
CA GLU A 432 -21.48 0.03 -5.85
C GLU A 432 -19.97 -0.12 -5.73
N VAL A 433 -19.51 -1.21 -5.11
CA VAL A 433 -18.08 -1.44 -4.85
C VAL A 433 -17.66 -2.83 -5.32
N ILE A 434 -16.50 -2.93 -5.92
CA ILE A 434 -15.84 -4.19 -6.27
C ILE A 434 -14.37 -4.14 -5.88
N ASP A 435 -13.88 -5.24 -5.31
CA ASP A 435 -12.46 -5.40 -4.98
C ASP A 435 -11.65 -5.79 -6.21
N CYS A 436 -10.54 -5.11 -6.45
CA CYS A 436 -9.67 -5.41 -7.58
C CYS A 436 -8.26 -4.85 -7.42
N GLY A 437 -7.27 -5.63 -7.80
CA GLY A 437 -5.88 -5.19 -7.73
C GLY A 437 -4.88 -6.18 -8.30
N VAL A 438 -3.62 -5.96 -7.96
CA VAL A 438 -2.50 -6.75 -8.45
C VAL A 438 -2.32 -8.00 -7.60
N GLY A 439 -2.03 -9.14 -8.25
CA GLY A 439 -1.63 -10.35 -7.54
C GLY A 439 -0.21 -10.23 -7.01
N LEU A 440 -0.01 -10.50 -5.72
CA LEU A 440 1.29 -10.53 -5.07
C LEU A 440 1.67 -11.93 -4.60
N MET A 441 2.96 -12.25 -4.63
CA MET A 441 3.57 -13.32 -3.84
C MET A 441 4.37 -12.72 -2.71
N GLY A 442 4.32 -13.37 -1.53
CA GLY A 442 5.02 -12.88 -0.35
C GLY A 442 4.43 -11.59 0.23
N MET A 443 3.12 -11.35 0.07
CA MET A 443 2.40 -10.23 0.69
C MET A 443 2.77 -10.10 2.17
N HIS A 444 2.93 -8.86 2.67
CA HIS A 444 3.41 -8.52 4.02
C HIS A 444 4.87 -8.93 4.32
N SER A 445 5.63 -9.42 3.34
CA SER A 445 7.06 -9.66 3.55
C SER A 445 7.90 -8.40 3.31
N LEU A 446 9.16 -8.48 3.67
CA LEU A 446 10.14 -7.40 3.41
C LEU A 446 10.40 -7.19 1.91
N TYR A 447 10.12 -8.22 1.10
CA TYR A 447 10.24 -8.23 -0.35
C TYR A 447 9.04 -8.95 -0.96
N GLU A 448 8.04 -8.19 -1.31
CA GLU A 448 6.88 -8.66 -2.05
C GLU A 448 7.19 -8.70 -3.54
N LEU A 449 6.58 -9.62 -4.25
CA LEU A 449 6.82 -9.84 -5.66
C LEU A 449 5.54 -9.64 -6.47
N CYS A 450 5.61 -8.83 -7.55
CA CYS A 450 4.52 -8.67 -8.51
C CYS A 450 4.99 -8.87 -9.96
N SER A 451 4.05 -9.16 -10.87
CA SER A 451 4.27 -9.17 -12.31
C SER A 451 4.19 -7.75 -12.89
N LYS A 452 5.14 -7.38 -13.76
CA LYS A 452 5.08 -6.11 -14.52
C LYS A 452 3.87 -6.05 -15.47
N ALA A 453 3.43 -7.21 -15.97
CA ALA A 453 2.24 -7.33 -16.80
C ALA A 453 0.97 -6.99 -16.00
N ASP A 454 0.86 -7.50 -14.78
CA ASP A 454 -0.32 -7.30 -13.94
C ASP A 454 -0.37 -5.89 -13.36
N LEU A 455 0.79 -5.32 -12.97
CA LEU A 455 0.95 -3.92 -12.62
C LEU A 455 0.44 -2.99 -13.72
N TYR A 456 0.88 -3.22 -14.97
CA TYR A 456 0.47 -2.38 -16.11
C TYR A 456 -0.99 -2.58 -16.48
N SER A 457 -1.50 -3.81 -16.41
CA SER A 457 -2.92 -4.12 -16.65
C SER A 457 -3.83 -3.44 -15.64
N THR A 458 -3.44 -3.42 -14.37
CA THR A 458 -4.17 -2.74 -13.29
C THR A 458 -4.21 -1.23 -13.51
N TYR A 459 -3.08 -0.61 -13.88
CA TYR A 459 -3.07 0.80 -14.30
C TYR A 459 -4.07 1.07 -15.45
N LYS A 460 -4.08 0.23 -16.48
CA LYS A 460 -5.03 0.37 -17.61
C LYS A 460 -6.48 0.20 -17.15
N ALA A 461 -6.74 -0.73 -16.25
CA ALA A 461 -8.08 -0.97 -15.71
C ALA A 461 -8.60 0.27 -14.98
N TYR A 462 -7.81 0.84 -14.05
CA TYR A 462 -8.21 2.04 -13.33
C TYR A 462 -8.37 3.25 -14.25
N LYS A 463 -7.51 3.36 -15.28
CA LYS A 463 -7.61 4.42 -16.29
C LYS A 463 -8.94 4.36 -17.07
N VAL A 464 -9.37 3.19 -17.49
CA VAL A 464 -10.65 2.97 -18.18
C VAL A 464 -11.82 3.21 -17.23
N PHE A 465 -11.76 2.69 -16.01
CA PHE A 465 -12.82 2.81 -15.03
C PHE A 465 -13.10 4.26 -14.62
N LEU A 466 -12.06 5.06 -14.37
CA LEU A 466 -12.23 6.46 -13.99
C LEU A 466 -13.02 7.26 -15.05
N GLN A 467 -12.95 6.88 -16.34
CA GLN A 467 -13.69 7.51 -17.44
C GLN A 467 -15.06 6.88 -17.73
N ALA A 468 -15.43 5.81 -17.02
CA ALA A 468 -16.70 5.11 -17.26
C ALA A 468 -17.92 6.04 -17.08
N LYS A 469 -18.97 5.77 -17.88
CA LYS A 469 -20.23 6.53 -17.88
C LYS A 469 -21.24 5.92 -16.89
#